data_27bb518af80209ceebeb3e65cf548a4f
#
_entry.id   27bb518af80209ceebeb3e65cf548a4f
#
_cell.length_a   1.000
_cell.length_b   1.000
_cell.length_c   1.000
_cell.angle_alpha   90.00
_cell.angle_beta   90.00
_cell.angle_gamma   90.00
#
_symmetry.space_group_name_H-M   'P 1'
#
loop_
_entity.id
_entity.type
_entity.pdbx_description
1 polymer ?
#
loop_
_entity_poly.entity_id
_entity_poly.type
_entity_poly.pdbx_seq_one_letter_code
_entity_poly.pdbx_strand_id
1 'polypeptide(L)'
;MIFGLYDAIIKMDLIVLSAQGDDSVIKEKLLNVFLEENTLSALTKAVSTELECPVIVADDAYHIAASCAAGEYDDPVYRVAVSHGELALEDCAAISAHCGEDDFSVEMNGRKYRVIQLESRGTVHGYMLMLYVPKVCHFSDDEIHFISALVSKQLFFERRQTADGTAEEILSALFDGEFSDEEHFKIRAQATYLSNFNPERLALIDLRHCTPAAAAFLQAQMASEFHASHPFVYKDKTIMFLHGDHSMKRLSEAAEQNGIEIAVSARLNGIFSAARLYRETLEALDYLNEKGKSGLSVFAEDYAQLLFLRSALRKGTVFDSRVSEMAEYDRVNSGELCLTLYTYLCCGHSLKETCERLYTHKNTVLYRIRRIKENFGIDTDNPDLCFGFLAQAALELVKSEQDELFIRNEAHNNAE
;
A
#
# COMPACT_ATOMS: atom_id res chain seq x y z
N MET A 1 -7.26 15.37 12.80
CA MET A 1 -7.25 16.50 11.85
C MET A 1 -7.38 16.05 10.40
N ILE A 2 -6.83 14.89 9.99
CA ILE A 2 -6.97 14.31 8.64
C ILE A 2 -8.40 13.79 8.39
N PHE A 3 -9.08 13.26 9.40
CA PHE A 3 -10.49 12.86 9.34
C PHE A 3 -11.43 14.01 8.93
N GLY A 4 -11.16 15.23 9.39
CA GLY A 4 -11.96 16.40 9.01
C GLY A 4 -11.79 16.86 7.55
N LEU A 5 -10.64 16.57 6.91
CA LEU A 5 -10.42 16.93 5.51
C LEU A 5 -11.05 15.92 4.55
N TYR A 6 -10.97 14.62 4.86
CA TYR A 6 -11.65 13.57 4.10
C TYR A 6 -13.17 13.74 4.17
N ASP A 7 -13.70 14.05 5.35
CA ASP A 7 -15.10 14.38 5.57
C ASP A 7 -15.51 15.65 4.76
N ALA A 8 -14.62 16.64 4.67
CA ALA A 8 -14.85 17.85 3.89
C ALA A 8 -14.83 17.62 2.37
N ILE A 9 -13.93 16.77 1.85
CA ILE A 9 -13.85 16.46 0.42
C ILE A 9 -15.05 15.61 -0.01
N ILE A 10 -15.44 14.62 0.79
CA ILE A 10 -16.64 13.80 0.50
C ILE A 10 -17.91 14.63 0.60
N LYS A 11 -17.98 15.59 1.55
CA LYS A 11 -19.07 16.56 1.64
C LYS A 11 -19.10 17.47 0.41
N MET A 12 -17.95 17.89 -0.11
CA MET A 12 -17.89 18.69 -1.36
C MET A 12 -18.34 17.89 -2.58
N ASP A 13 -17.91 16.62 -2.74
CA ASP A 13 -18.34 15.78 -3.87
C ASP A 13 -19.86 15.52 -3.83
N LEU A 14 -20.44 15.34 -2.64
CA LEU A 14 -21.88 15.16 -2.47
C LEU A 14 -22.67 16.47 -2.75
N ILE A 15 -22.13 17.61 -2.35
CA ILE A 15 -22.71 18.94 -2.67
C ILE A 15 -22.66 19.20 -4.19
N VAL A 16 -21.59 18.80 -4.87
CA VAL A 16 -21.45 18.90 -6.32
C VAL A 16 -22.45 17.98 -7.04
N LEU A 17 -22.65 16.75 -6.55
CA LEU A 17 -23.67 15.83 -7.08
C LEU A 17 -25.10 16.34 -6.85
N SER A 18 -25.38 17.00 -5.72
CA SER A 18 -26.69 17.61 -5.45
C SER A 18 -26.98 18.85 -6.31
N ALA A 19 -25.96 19.55 -6.80
CA ALA A 19 -26.07 20.76 -7.59
C ALA A 19 -26.31 20.52 -9.09
N GLN A 20 -26.26 19.31 -9.59
CA GLN A 20 -26.38 18.97 -11.02
C GLN A 20 -27.77 18.50 -11.47
N GLY A 21 -28.79 18.52 -10.63
CA GLY A 21 -30.15 18.12 -10.98
C GLY A 21 -31.22 19.02 -10.32
N ASP A 22 -32.39 19.07 -10.92
CA ASP A 22 -33.57 19.79 -10.45
C ASP A 22 -33.77 19.54 -8.93
N ASP A 23 -33.94 20.62 -8.16
CA ASP A 23 -34.04 20.64 -6.68
C ASP A 23 -35.09 19.63 -6.16
N SER A 24 -34.70 18.38 -5.92
CA SER A 24 -35.58 17.44 -5.28
C SER A 24 -35.44 17.61 -3.77
N VAL A 25 -36.52 17.97 -3.12
CA VAL A 25 -36.67 18.12 -1.65
C VAL A 25 -36.15 16.87 -0.91
N ILE A 26 -36.20 15.73 -1.57
CA ILE A 26 -35.73 14.44 -1.04
C ILE A 26 -34.21 14.38 -0.94
N LYS A 27 -33.48 14.83 -1.97
CA LYS A 27 -32.01 14.86 -1.96
C LYS A 27 -31.48 15.72 -0.83
N GLU A 28 -32.07 16.91 -0.66
CA GLU A 28 -31.69 17.83 0.42
C GLU A 28 -31.97 17.24 1.79
N LYS A 29 -33.13 16.60 1.98
CA LYS A 29 -33.53 15.97 3.24
C LYS A 29 -32.60 14.82 3.62
N LEU A 30 -32.30 13.90 2.70
CA LEU A 30 -31.42 12.77 2.95
C LEU A 30 -29.98 13.21 3.17
N LEU A 31 -29.51 14.24 2.46
CA LEU A 31 -28.20 14.84 2.67
C LEU A 31 -28.08 15.44 4.09
N ASN A 32 -29.11 16.14 4.55
CA ASN A 32 -29.12 16.69 5.92
C ASN A 32 -29.06 15.58 6.97
N VAL A 33 -29.83 14.50 6.82
CA VAL A 33 -29.75 13.33 7.74
C VAL A 33 -28.35 12.73 7.73
N PHE A 34 -27.74 12.56 6.55
CA PHE A 34 -26.37 12.06 6.41
C PHE A 34 -25.34 12.96 7.11
N LEU A 35 -25.50 14.27 7.04
CA LEU A 35 -24.58 15.26 7.63
C LEU A 35 -24.75 15.44 9.14
N GLU A 36 -26.00 15.39 9.64
CA GLU A 36 -26.33 15.72 11.03
C GLU A 36 -26.31 14.47 11.94
N GLU A 37 -26.97 13.38 11.52
CA GLU A 37 -27.11 12.20 12.36
C GLU A 37 -25.97 11.19 12.17
N ASN A 38 -25.35 11.18 11.00
CA ASN A 38 -24.14 10.41 10.65
C ASN A 38 -24.17 8.92 11.07
N THR A 39 -25.36 8.29 10.94
CA THR A 39 -25.54 6.86 11.20
C THR A 39 -26.29 6.17 10.07
N LEU A 40 -25.87 4.92 9.75
CA LEU A 40 -26.53 4.10 8.73
C LEU A 40 -28.00 3.83 9.09
N SER A 41 -28.27 3.62 10.37
CA SER A 41 -29.63 3.37 10.87
C SER A 41 -30.55 4.57 10.63
N ALA A 42 -30.10 5.80 10.95
CA ALA A 42 -30.86 7.02 10.70
C ALA A 42 -31.10 7.27 9.21
N LEU A 43 -30.05 7.07 8.40
CA LEU A 43 -30.15 7.21 6.95
C LEU A 43 -31.10 6.16 6.35
N THR A 44 -30.98 4.88 6.74
CA THR A 44 -31.89 3.81 6.29
C THR A 44 -33.33 4.09 6.67
N LYS A 45 -33.57 4.61 7.89
CA LYS A 45 -34.90 5.05 8.34
C LYS A 45 -35.44 6.18 7.48
N ALA A 46 -34.65 7.20 7.18
CA ALA A 46 -35.05 8.30 6.32
C ALA A 46 -35.39 7.82 4.90
N VAL A 47 -34.54 6.96 4.31
CA VAL A 47 -34.77 6.34 3.00
C VAL A 47 -36.07 5.51 3.00
N SER A 48 -36.27 4.63 3.99
CA SER A 48 -37.48 3.82 4.12
C SER A 48 -38.73 4.69 4.23
N THR A 49 -38.67 5.80 4.98
CA THR A 49 -39.77 6.74 5.14
C THR A 49 -40.13 7.44 3.84
N GLU A 50 -39.14 7.89 3.07
CA GLU A 50 -39.38 8.57 1.76
C GLU A 50 -39.91 7.59 0.71
N LEU A 51 -39.39 6.37 0.68
CA LEU A 51 -39.84 5.31 -0.23
C LEU A 51 -41.17 4.66 0.21
N GLU A 52 -41.60 4.88 1.46
CA GLU A 52 -42.78 4.23 2.09
C GLU A 52 -42.75 2.70 1.97
N CYS A 53 -41.58 2.10 2.07
CA CYS A 53 -41.42 0.66 1.97
C CYS A 53 -40.34 0.13 2.93
N PRO A 54 -40.37 -1.17 3.24
CA PRO A 54 -39.24 -1.80 3.92
C PRO A 54 -37.95 -1.69 3.12
N VAL A 55 -36.87 -1.28 3.83
CA VAL A 55 -35.51 -1.20 3.31
C VAL A 55 -34.59 -2.01 4.19
N ILE A 56 -33.78 -2.85 3.58
CA ILE A 56 -32.72 -3.62 4.24
C ILE A 56 -31.38 -3.19 3.62
N VAL A 57 -30.40 -2.93 4.47
CA VAL A 57 -29.00 -2.75 4.07
C VAL A 57 -28.24 -3.93 4.65
N ALA A 58 -27.73 -4.79 3.79
CA ALA A 58 -26.91 -5.93 4.15
C ALA A 58 -25.45 -5.69 3.73
N ASP A 59 -24.52 -6.30 4.43
CA ASP A 59 -23.11 -6.30 4.05
C ASP A 59 -22.79 -7.32 2.92
N ASP A 60 -21.54 -7.41 2.49
CA ASP A 60 -21.08 -8.35 1.47
C ASP A 60 -21.12 -9.82 1.91
N ALA A 61 -21.27 -10.07 3.22
CA ALA A 61 -21.53 -11.39 3.80
C ALA A 61 -23.03 -11.63 4.08
N TYR A 62 -23.91 -10.72 3.62
CA TYR A 62 -25.37 -10.74 3.81
C TYR A 62 -25.86 -10.57 5.26
N HIS A 63 -25.01 -10.10 6.19
CA HIS A 63 -25.47 -9.70 7.51
C HIS A 63 -26.18 -8.34 7.45
N ILE A 64 -27.20 -8.17 8.28
CA ILE A 64 -27.99 -6.94 8.30
C ILE A 64 -27.22 -5.83 9.01
N ALA A 65 -26.76 -4.84 8.26
CA ALA A 65 -26.09 -3.65 8.79
C ALA A 65 -27.10 -2.62 9.30
N ALA A 66 -28.19 -2.43 8.59
CA ALA A 66 -29.31 -1.58 9.01
C ALA A 66 -30.61 -2.01 8.32
N SER A 67 -31.75 -1.74 8.96
CA SER A 67 -33.06 -2.00 8.37
C SER A 67 -34.12 -1.08 8.94
N CYS A 68 -35.13 -0.76 8.14
CA CYS A 68 -36.32 -0.03 8.57
C CYS A 68 -37.53 -0.46 7.75
N ALA A 69 -38.66 -0.64 8.38
CA ALA A 69 -39.95 -0.89 7.72
C ALA A 69 -40.85 0.33 7.90
N ALA A 70 -40.89 1.20 6.89
CA ALA A 70 -41.93 2.23 6.80
C ALA A 70 -43.01 1.75 5.83
N GLY A 71 -44.25 2.28 6.02
CA GLY A 71 -45.41 1.83 5.27
C GLY A 71 -46.14 0.64 5.94
N GLU A 72 -47.27 0.27 5.36
CA GLU A 72 -48.14 -0.80 5.87
C GLU A 72 -47.93 -2.14 5.17
N TYR A 73 -46.66 -2.50 4.89
CA TYR A 73 -46.34 -3.73 4.18
C TYR A 73 -45.89 -4.82 5.13
N ASP A 74 -46.61 -5.94 5.13
CA ASP A 74 -46.17 -7.17 5.81
C ASP A 74 -45.14 -7.87 4.87
N ASP A 75 -43.88 -7.74 5.20
CA ASP A 75 -42.77 -8.27 4.41
C ASP A 75 -42.11 -9.48 5.10
N PRO A 76 -42.29 -10.70 4.59
CA PRO A 76 -41.73 -11.89 5.21
C PRO A 76 -40.19 -11.93 5.12
N VAL A 77 -39.58 -11.44 4.05
CA VAL A 77 -38.11 -11.38 3.90
C VAL A 77 -37.53 -10.41 4.94
N TYR A 78 -38.14 -9.23 5.07
CA TYR A 78 -37.75 -8.26 6.10
C TYR A 78 -37.84 -8.83 7.53
N ARG A 79 -38.94 -9.49 7.86
CA ARG A 79 -39.13 -10.06 9.21
C ARG A 79 -38.10 -11.15 9.53
N VAL A 80 -37.83 -12.06 8.56
CA VAL A 80 -36.84 -13.13 8.74
C VAL A 80 -35.46 -12.54 8.86
N ALA A 81 -35.07 -11.63 7.96
CA ALA A 81 -33.76 -10.99 7.96
C ALA A 81 -33.46 -10.24 9.28
N VAL A 82 -34.41 -9.46 9.74
CA VAL A 82 -34.27 -8.71 11.04
C VAL A 82 -34.20 -9.63 12.23
N SER A 83 -35.00 -10.74 12.24
CA SER A 83 -35.01 -11.66 13.38
C SER A 83 -33.74 -12.50 13.49
N HIS A 84 -33.06 -12.79 12.38
CA HIS A 84 -31.83 -13.59 12.33
C HIS A 84 -30.56 -12.74 12.26
N GLY A 85 -30.68 -11.46 11.90
CA GLY A 85 -29.52 -10.57 11.67
C GLY A 85 -28.79 -10.82 10.36
N GLU A 86 -29.36 -11.69 9.49
CA GLU A 86 -28.80 -12.04 8.18
C GLU A 86 -29.92 -12.39 7.19
N LEU A 87 -29.65 -12.33 5.89
CA LEU A 87 -30.56 -12.79 4.85
C LEU A 87 -30.63 -14.32 4.83
N ALA A 88 -31.81 -14.87 4.47
CA ALA A 88 -31.95 -16.31 4.30
C ALA A 88 -31.07 -16.81 3.15
N LEU A 89 -30.58 -18.05 3.24
CA LEU A 89 -29.71 -18.67 2.22
C LEU A 89 -30.32 -18.64 0.80
N GLU A 90 -31.65 -18.79 0.71
CA GLU A 90 -32.39 -18.74 -0.54
C GLU A 90 -32.35 -17.34 -1.16
N ASP A 91 -32.48 -16.30 -0.32
CA ASP A 91 -32.42 -14.89 -0.75
C ASP A 91 -30.99 -14.52 -1.15
N CYS A 92 -29.98 -14.98 -0.41
CA CYS A 92 -28.58 -14.82 -0.78
C CYS A 92 -28.26 -15.43 -2.15
N ALA A 93 -28.75 -16.63 -2.41
CA ALA A 93 -28.58 -17.31 -3.69
C ALA A 93 -29.24 -16.54 -4.84
N ALA A 94 -30.46 -16.00 -4.60
CA ALA A 94 -31.17 -15.19 -5.57
C ALA A 94 -30.41 -13.90 -5.94
N ILE A 95 -29.83 -13.22 -4.95
CA ILE A 95 -29.00 -12.02 -5.16
C ILE A 95 -27.70 -12.39 -5.90
N SER A 96 -27.01 -13.45 -5.47
CA SER A 96 -25.74 -13.89 -6.08
C SER A 96 -25.88 -14.30 -7.55
N ALA A 97 -27.06 -14.71 -7.98
CA ALA A 97 -27.31 -15.04 -9.39
C ALA A 97 -27.21 -13.83 -10.34
N HIS A 98 -27.29 -12.60 -9.79
CA HIS A 98 -27.15 -11.33 -10.52
C HIS A 98 -25.75 -10.69 -10.33
N CYS A 99 -24.72 -11.52 -10.12
CA CYS A 99 -23.34 -11.04 -9.94
C CYS A 99 -22.88 -10.26 -11.18
N GLY A 100 -22.48 -8.98 -10.97
CA GLY A 100 -22.05 -8.06 -12.02
C GLY A 100 -23.14 -7.10 -12.53
N GLU A 101 -24.32 -7.11 -11.94
CA GLU A 101 -25.37 -6.11 -12.15
C GLU A 101 -25.44 -5.17 -10.94
N ASP A 102 -25.32 -3.87 -11.16
CA ASP A 102 -25.28 -2.88 -10.07
C ASP A 102 -26.67 -2.57 -9.50
N ASP A 103 -27.70 -2.67 -10.33
CA ASP A 103 -29.12 -2.43 -10.01
C ASP A 103 -30.00 -3.46 -10.75
N PHE A 104 -30.67 -4.29 -10.02
CA PHE A 104 -31.48 -5.37 -10.59
C PHE A 104 -32.74 -5.66 -9.75
N SER A 105 -33.66 -6.37 -10.36
CA SER A 105 -34.87 -6.83 -9.68
C SER A 105 -34.84 -8.32 -9.47
N VAL A 106 -35.16 -8.77 -8.26
CA VAL A 106 -35.20 -10.19 -7.89
C VAL A 106 -36.52 -10.53 -7.20
N GLU A 107 -36.99 -11.75 -7.38
CA GLU A 107 -38.15 -12.27 -6.68
C GLU A 107 -37.69 -13.13 -5.48
N MET A 108 -38.08 -12.73 -4.30
CA MET A 108 -37.78 -13.42 -3.06
C MET A 108 -39.08 -13.64 -2.28
N ASN A 109 -39.34 -14.88 -1.89
CA ASN A 109 -40.54 -15.27 -1.14
C ASN A 109 -41.87 -14.77 -1.76
N GLY A 110 -41.98 -14.85 -3.12
CA GLY A 110 -43.15 -14.41 -3.88
C GLY A 110 -43.35 -12.89 -3.95
N ARG A 111 -42.35 -12.10 -3.64
CA ARG A 111 -42.37 -10.65 -3.75
C ARG A 111 -41.15 -10.15 -4.54
N LYS A 112 -41.36 -9.06 -5.27
CA LYS A 112 -40.34 -8.46 -6.08
C LYS A 112 -39.59 -7.39 -5.28
N TYR A 113 -38.26 -7.44 -5.32
CA TYR A 113 -37.34 -6.46 -4.72
C TYR A 113 -36.53 -5.79 -5.79
N ARG A 114 -36.21 -4.50 -5.61
CA ARG A 114 -35.11 -3.83 -6.28
C ARG A 114 -33.90 -3.97 -5.38
N VAL A 115 -32.81 -4.49 -5.92
CA VAL A 115 -31.55 -4.69 -5.20
C VAL A 115 -30.49 -3.86 -5.87
N ILE A 116 -29.77 -3.07 -5.08
CA ILE A 116 -28.67 -2.21 -5.55
C ILE A 116 -27.41 -2.64 -4.85
N GLN A 117 -26.36 -2.87 -5.62
CA GLN A 117 -25.03 -3.06 -5.06
C GLN A 117 -24.50 -1.77 -4.47
N LEU A 118 -24.02 -1.85 -3.24
CA LEU A 118 -23.39 -0.73 -2.55
C LEU A 118 -21.89 -0.82 -2.74
N GLU A 119 -21.42 -0.01 -3.70
CA GLU A 119 -20.02 0.00 -4.11
C GLU A 119 -19.32 1.27 -3.60
N SER A 120 -18.07 1.11 -3.22
CA SER A 120 -17.16 2.23 -2.98
C SER A 120 -15.78 1.90 -3.53
N ARG A 121 -15.26 2.75 -4.40
CA ARG A 121 -13.94 2.62 -5.02
C ARG A 121 -13.73 1.30 -5.78
N GLY A 122 -14.75 0.82 -6.48
CA GLY A 122 -14.66 -0.42 -7.27
C GLY A 122 -14.76 -1.71 -6.45
N THR A 123 -15.17 -1.61 -5.19
CA THR A 123 -15.38 -2.78 -4.32
C THR A 123 -16.82 -2.77 -3.80
N VAL A 124 -17.51 -3.90 -3.95
CA VAL A 124 -18.85 -4.12 -3.39
C VAL A 124 -18.71 -4.30 -1.88
N HIS A 125 -19.41 -3.48 -1.11
CA HIS A 125 -19.42 -3.52 0.35
C HIS A 125 -20.73 -4.07 0.92
N GLY A 126 -21.73 -4.24 0.07
CA GLY A 126 -23.02 -4.76 0.50
C GLY A 126 -24.12 -4.52 -0.52
N TYR A 127 -25.35 -4.65 -0.07
CA TYR A 127 -26.55 -4.58 -0.89
C TYR A 127 -27.65 -3.78 -0.18
N MET A 128 -28.34 -2.94 -0.93
CA MET A 128 -29.57 -2.29 -0.47
C MET A 128 -30.77 -2.95 -1.15
N LEU A 129 -31.65 -3.53 -0.36
CA LEU A 129 -32.86 -4.20 -0.82
C LEU A 129 -34.07 -3.32 -0.51
N MET A 130 -34.90 -3.08 -1.49
CA MET A 130 -36.15 -2.32 -1.37
C MET A 130 -37.31 -3.13 -1.93
N LEU A 131 -38.39 -3.24 -1.15
CA LEU A 131 -39.59 -3.88 -1.65
C LEU A 131 -40.14 -3.08 -2.85
N TYR A 132 -40.41 -3.76 -3.98
CA TYR A 132 -40.87 -3.15 -5.21
C TYR A 132 -42.34 -2.72 -5.11
N VAL A 133 -42.59 -1.54 -4.58
CA VAL A 133 -43.92 -0.94 -4.39
C VAL A 133 -44.14 0.19 -5.39
N PRO A 134 -45.40 0.61 -5.68
CA PRO A 134 -45.69 1.66 -6.65
C PRO A 134 -44.89 2.94 -6.41
N LYS A 135 -44.63 3.33 -5.17
CA LYS A 135 -43.88 4.53 -4.86
C LYS A 135 -42.41 4.44 -5.26
N VAL A 136 -41.77 3.28 -5.06
CA VAL A 136 -40.38 3.04 -5.50
C VAL A 136 -40.26 3.16 -7.02
N CYS A 137 -41.31 2.80 -7.77
CA CYS A 137 -41.35 2.92 -9.21
C CYS A 137 -41.44 4.37 -9.72
N HIS A 138 -41.81 5.32 -8.86
CA HIS A 138 -41.91 6.73 -9.25
C HIS A 138 -40.60 7.50 -9.06
N PHE A 139 -39.64 6.94 -8.33
CA PHE A 139 -38.31 7.54 -8.20
C PHE A 139 -37.54 7.39 -9.50
N SER A 140 -36.92 8.47 -9.92
CA SER A 140 -36.00 8.43 -11.06
C SER A 140 -34.74 7.61 -10.75
N ASP A 141 -34.09 7.09 -11.75
CA ASP A 141 -32.84 6.35 -11.56
C ASP A 141 -31.77 7.24 -10.93
N ASP A 142 -31.75 8.56 -11.21
CA ASP A 142 -30.84 9.53 -10.59
C ASP A 142 -31.06 9.69 -9.08
N GLU A 143 -32.33 9.68 -8.63
CA GLU A 143 -32.66 9.73 -7.19
C GLU A 143 -32.25 8.45 -6.48
N ILE A 144 -32.54 7.32 -7.08
CA ILE A 144 -32.13 6.01 -6.53
C ILE A 144 -30.60 5.88 -6.48
N HIS A 145 -29.93 6.33 -7.53
CA HIS A 145 -28.47 6.33 -7.55
C HIS A 145 -27.86 7.25 -6.49
N PHE A 146 -28.46 8.43 -6.25
CA PHE A 146 -28.07 9.31 -5.17
C PHE A 146 -28.28 8.66 -3.78
N ILE A 147 -29.44 8.03 -3.56
CA ILE A 147 -29.73 7.29 -2.32
C ILE A 147 -28.70 6.19 -2.09
N SER A 148 -28.45 5.36 -3.11
CA SER A 148 -27.48 4.26 -2.99
C SER A 148 -26.07 4.75 -2.71
N ALA A 149 -25.65 5.86 -3.32
CA ALA A 149 -24.35 6.48 -3.07
C ALA A 149 -24.20 6.98 -1.60
N LEU A 150 -25.23 7.59 -1.04
CA LEU A 150 -25.24 7.99 0.38
C LEU A 150 -25.16 6.78 1.31
N VAL A 151 -26.01 5.78 1.07
CA VAL A 151 -26.05 4.55 1.88
C VAL A 151 -24.74 3.79 1.79
N SER A 152 -24.18 3.66 0.59
CA SER A 152 -22.87 3.02 0.38
C SER A 152 -21.76 3.71 1.16
N LYS A 153 -21.69 5.05 1.10
CA LYS A 153 -20.72 5.81 1.87
C LYS A 153 -20.89 5.63 3.38
N GLN A 154 -22.12 5.68 3.87
CA GLN A 154 -22.39 5.52 5.30
C GLN A 154 -22.08 4.10 5.79
N LEU A 155 -22.46 3.06 5.03
CA LEU A 155 -22.09 1.68 5.33
C LEU A 155 -20.57 1.50 5.41
N PHE A 156 -19.85 2.08 4.45
CA PHE A 156 -18.39 2.04 4.44
C PHE A 156 -17.78 2.74 5.66
N PHE A 157 -18.33 3.88 6.10
CA PHE A 157 -17.86 4.58 7.29
C PHE A 157 -18.10 3.80 8.58
N GLU A 158 -19.30 3.24 8.77
CA GLU A 158 -19.61 2.49 9.99
C GLU A 158 -18.83 1.19 10.09
N ARG A 159 -18.64 0.49 8.98
CA ARG A 159 -17.76 -0.70 8.96
C ARG A 159 -16.33 -0.38 9.37
N ARG A 160 -15.83 0.80 9.03
CA ARG A 160 -14.52 1.27 9.48
C ARG A 160 -14.48 1.60 10.98
N GLN A 161 -15.62 1.98 11.58
CA GLN A 161 -15.69 2.32 13.02
C GLN A 161 -15.97 1.10 13.92
N THR A 162 -16.65 0.08 13.42
CA THR A 162 -17.05 -1.11 14.20
C THR A 162 -16.04 -2.27 14.11
N ALA A 163 -15.13 -2.24 13.15
CA ALA A 163 -14.00 -3.17 13.16
C ALA A 163 -13.10 -2.91 14.38
N ASP A 164 -12.51 -3.94 14.96
CA ASP A 164 -11.50 -3.88 16.04
C ASP A 164 -10.23 -3.13 15.56
N GLY A 165 -10.37 -1.83 15.29
CA GLY A 165 -9.41 -0.95 14.64
C GLY A 165 -9.72 -0.73 13.16
N THR A 166 -9.36 0.45 12.66
CA THR A 166 -9.40 0.74 11.21
C THR A 166 -8.35 -0.12 10.48
N ALA A 167 -8.49 -0.30 9.17
CA ALA A 167 -7.47 -0.99 8.39
C ALA A 167 -6.08 -0.34 8.55
N GLU A 168 -6.02 0.98 8.68
CA GLU A 168 -4.78 1.71 8.94
C GLU A 168 -4.21 1.43 10.34
N GLU A 169 -5.05 1.26 11.37
CA GLU A 169 -4.61 0.86 12.71
C GLU A 169 -4.08 -0.56 12.73
N ILE A 170 -4.74 -1.50 12.02
CA ILE A 170 -4.27 -2.88 11.88
C ILE A 170 -2.94 -2.93 11.12
N LEU A 171 -2.79 -2.16 10.04
CA LEU A 171 -1.52 -2.04 9.32
C LEU A 171 -0.43 -1.39 10.18
N SER A 172 -0.76 -0.37 10.95
CA SER A 172 0.17 0.26 11.90
C SER A 172 0.66 -0.74 12.95
N ALA A 173 -0.25 -1.51 13.55
CA ALA A 173 0.07 -2.59 14.47
C ALA A 173 0.92 -3.69 13.82
N LEU A 174 0.67 -4.00 12.54
CA LEU A 174 1.50 -4.93 11.76
C LEU A 174 2.94 -4.42 11.60
N PHE A 175 3.12 -3.15 11.25
CA PHE A 175 4.45 -2.54 11.10
C PHE A 175 5.17 -2.36 12.44
N ASP A 176 4.44 -2.18 13.54
CA ASP A 176 4.98 -2.14 14.90
C ASP A 176 5.36 -3.53 15.43
N GLY A 177 4.95 -4.60 14.73
CA GLY A 177 5.29 -5.98 15.09
C GLY A 177 4.43 -6.53 16.25
N GLU A 178 3.21 -6.02 16.40
CA GLU A 178 2.29 -6.45 17.46
C GLU A 178 1.66 -7.82 17.20
N PHE A 179 1.72 -8.33 15.97
CA PHE A 179 1.17 -9.64 15.63
C PHE A 179 2.21 -10.74 15.81
N SER A 180 1.85 -11.77 16.58
CA SER A 180 2.69 -12.95 16.80
C SER A 180 2.86 -13.79 15.53
N ASP A 181 1.82 -13.86 14.72
CA ASP A 181 1.72 -14.70 13.52
C ASP A 181 0.66 -14.18 12.55
N GLU A 182 0.62 -14.79 11.37
CA GLU A 182 -0.28 -14.40 10.29
C GLU A 182 -1.76 -14.72 10.59
N GLU A 183 -2.03 -15.77 11.38
CA GLU A 183 -3.41 -16.14 11.74
C GLU A 183 -4.04 -15.07 12.62
N HIS A 184 -3.30 -14.58 13.61
CA HIS A 184 -3.76 -13.50 14.48
C HIS A 184 -4.03 -12.21 13.68
N PHE A 185 -3.14 -11.89 12.71
CA PHE A 185 -3.39 -10.78 11.79
C PHE A 185 -4.68 -10.99 10.98
N LYS A 186 -4.88 -12.17 10.37
CA LYS A 186 -6.07 -12.48 9.56
C LYS A 186 -7.37 -12.35 10.35
N ILE A 187 -7.38 -12.80 11.61
CA ILE A 187 -8.56 -12.66 12.47
C ILE A 187 -8.92 -11.19 12.66
N ARG A 188 -7.95 -10.32 13.00
CA ARG A 188 -8.21 -8.88 13.16
C ARG A 188 -8.54 -8.19 11.85
N ALA A 189 -7.96 -8.63 10.74
CA ALA A 189 -8.18 -8.06 9.42
C ALA A 189 -9.54 -8.47 8.82
N GLN A 190 -10.22 -9.49 9.35
CA GLN A 190 -11.41 -10.12 8.77
C GLN A 190 -12.56 -9.14 8.49
N ALA A 191 -12.75 -8.15 9.34
CA ALA A 191 -13.78 -7.11 9.20
C ALA A 191 -13.37 -5.92 8.34
N THR A 192 -12.19 -5.97 7.68
CA THR A 192 -11.66 -4.88 6.84
C THR A 192 -11.36 -5.37 5.44
N TYR A 193 -11.08 -4.44 4.51
CA TYR A 193 -10.64 -4.79 3.16
C TYR A 193 -9.34 -5.62 3.15
N LEU A 194 -8.57 -5.63 4.23
CA LEU A 194 -7.30 -6.35 4.34
C LEU A 194 -7.48 -7.88 4.28
N SER A 195 -8.68 -8.40 4.57
CA SER A 195 -8.97 -9.84 4.53
C SER A 195 -8.70 -10.49 3.17
N ASN A 196 -8.96 -9.75 2.08
CA ASN A 196 -8.76 -10.19 0.70
C ASN A 196 -7.76 -9.32 -0.07
N PHE A 197 -7.07 -8.43 0.64
CA PHE A 197 -6.16 -7.48 0.04
C PHE A 197 -4.81 -8.13 -0.26
N ASN A 198 -4.46 -8.24 -1.52
CA ASN A 198 -3.23 -8.88 -1.97
C ASN A 198 -2.42 -7.95 -2.90
N PRO A 199 -1.78 -6.92 -2.36
CA PRO A 199 -0.95 -6.03 -3.14
C PRO A 199 0.36 -6.71 -3.56
N GLU A 200 0.96 -6.24 -4.65
CA GLU A 200 2.24 -6.76 -5.12
C GLU A 200 3.44 -6.14 -4.41
N ARG A 201 3.38 -4.85 -4.11
CA ARG A 201 4.46 -4.10 -3.47
C ARG A 201 3.89 -3.04 -2.54
N LEU A 202 4.70 -2.51 -1.64
CA LEU A 202 4.41 -1.28 -0.90
C LEU A 202 5.37 -0.18 -1.35
N ALA A 203 4.92 1.07 -1.33
CA ALA A 203 5.73 2.24 -1.56
C ALA A 203 5.72 3.13 -0.31
N LEU A 204 6.88 3.64 0.04
CA LEU A 204 7.08 4.65 1.08
C LEU A 204 7.44 5.98 0.43
N ILE A 205 6.73 7.01 0.81
CA ILE A 205 6.86 8.35 0.26
C ILE A 205 7.22 9.32 1.39
N ASP A 206 8.30 10.07 1.22
CA ASP A 206 8.68 11.11 2.18
C ASP A 206 8.09 12.46 1.76
N LEU A 207 7.12 12.95 2.51
CA LEU A 207 6.48 14.25 2.29
C LEU A 207 6.88 15.29 3.34
N ARG A 208 7.92 15.04 4.17
CA ARG A 208 8.33 15.96 5.25
C ARG A 208 8.79 17.33 4.74
N HIS A 209 9.29 17.40 3.52
CA HIS A 209 9.72 18.63 2.87
C HIS A 209 8.57 19.40 2.19
N CYS A 210 7.38 18.79 2.11
CA CYS A 210 6.20 19.41 1.55
C CYS A 210 5.43 20.22 2.60
N THR A 211 4.77 21.30 2.18
CA THR A 211 3.78 21.95 3.05
C THR A 211 2.62 21.00 3.31
N PRO A 212 1.90 21.13 4.46
CA PRO A 212 0.76 20.26 4.75
C PRO A 212 -0.30 20.22 3.63
N ALA A 213 -0.54 21.36 2.97
CA ALA A 213 -1.48 21.43 1.85
C ALA A 213 -0.96 20.68 0.61
N ALA A 214 0.33 20.82 0.28
CA ALA A 214 0.94 20.09 -0.83
C ALA A 214 0.98 18.58 -0.56
N ALA A 215 1.30 18.16 0.67
CA ALA A 215 1.29 16.77 1.06
C ALA A 215 -0.11 16.13 0.92
N ALA A 216 -1.15 16.83 1.39
CA ALA A 216 -2.53 16.37 1.27
C ALA A 216 -2.97 16.28 -0.21
N PHE A 217 -2.58 17.26 -1.05
CA PHE A 217 -2.86 17.24 -2.48
C PHE A 217 -2.19 16.06 -3.17
N LEU A 218 -0.90 15.82 -2.90
CA LEU A 218 -0.16 14.69 -3.47
C LEU A 218 -0.73 13.33 -3.04
N GLN A 219 -1.14 13.20 -1.79
CA GLN A 219 -1.81 11.97 -1.31
C GLN A 219 -3.12 11.72 -2.04
N ALA A 220 -3.94 12.77 -2.23
CA ALA A 220 -5.20 12.65 -2.97
C ALA A 220 -4.97 12.32 -4.46
N GLN A 221 -3.98 12.95 -5.09
CA GLN A 221 -3.58 12.65 -6.46
C GLN A 221 -3.13 11.19 -6.59
N MET A 222 -2.25 10.71 -5.72
CA MET A 222 -1.79 9.32 -5.71
C MET A 222 -2.92 8.33 -5.49
N ALA A 223 -3.86 8.62 -4.59
CA ALA A 223 -5.04 7.79 -4.38
C ALA A 223 -5.91 7.68 -5.64
N SER A 224 -5.99 8.76 -6.43
CA SER A 224 -6.73 8.79 -7.69
C SER A 224 -6.02 8.08 -8.83
N GLU A 225 -4.70 8.24 -8.94
CA GLU A 225 -3.90 7.67 -10.02
C GLU A 225 -3.60 6.18 -9.85
N PHE A 226 -3.45 5.73 -8.59
CA PHE A 226 -3.14 4.34 -8.27
C PHE A 226 -4.34 3.67 -7.61
N HIS A 227 -5.13 2.98 -8.44
CA HIS A 227 -6.31 2.26 -7.98
C HIS A 227 -5.97 1.25 -6.87
N ALA A 228 -6.83 1.18 -5.84
CA ALA A 228 -6.67 0.29 -4.68
C ALA A 228 -5.34 0.46 -3.91
N SER A 229 -4.69 1.62 -4.00
CA SER A 229 -3.41 1.87 -3.33
C SER A 229 -3.53 2.16 -1.83
N HIS A 230 -4.71 2.56 -1.36
CA HIS A 230 -5.03 2.86 0.04
C HIS A 230 -3.95 3.67 0.77
N PRO A 231 -3.60 4.88 0.31
CA PRO A 231 -2.55 5.67 0.93
C PRO A 231 -2.93 6.11 2.34
N PHE A 232 -2.02 5.94 3.30
CA PHE A 232 -2.19 6.38 4.69
C PHE A 232 -0.85 6.85 5.28
N VAL A 233 -0.91 7.58 6.38
CA VAL A 233 0.27 8.08 7.07
C VAL A 233 0.61 7.18 8.25
N TYR A 234 1.87 6.72 8.29
CA TYR A 234 2.43 5.98 9.40
C TYR A 234 3.84 6.51 9.70
N LYS A 235 4.08 6.94 10.95
CA LYS A 235 5.36 7.48 11.42
C LYS A 235 5.99 8.49 10.44
N ASP A 236 5.22 9.55 10.10
CA ASP A 236 5.65 10.65 9.22
C ASP A 236 5.93 10.29 7.74
N LYS A 237 5.67 9.06 7.35
CA LYS A 237 5.74 8.61 5.95
C LYS A 237 4.35 8.32 5.40
N THR A 238 4.15 8.60 4.13
CA THR A 238 2.97 8.10 3.42
C THR A 238 3.28 6.72 2.86
N ILE A 239 2.45 5.76 3.23
CA ILE A 239 2.51 4.38 2.74
C ILE A 239 1.39 4.21 1.73
N MET A 240 1.69 3.55 0.62
CA MET A 240 0.68 3.10 -0.33
C MET A 240 1.03 1.72 -0.87
N PHE A 241 0.01 1.00 -1.32
CA PHE A 241 0.19 -0.31 -1.92
C PHE A 241 0.09 -0.24 -3.44
N LEU A 242 0.83 -1.09 -4.14
CA LEU A 242 0.92 -1.09 -5.58
C LEU A 242 0.43 -2.41 -6.15
N HIS A 243 -0.25 -2.32 -7.30
CA HIS A 243 -0.73 -3.44 -8.09
C HIS A 243 -0.21 -3.30 -9.52
N GLY A 244 0.51 -4.33 -10.01
CA GLY A 244 1.05 -4.39 -11.37
C GLY A 244 2.33 -3.58 -11.59
N ASP A 245 3.07 -3.98 -12.63
CA ASP A 245 4.43 -3.45 -12.92
C ASP A 245 4.42 -2.02 -13.51
N HIS A 246 3.28 -1.53 -14.01
CA HIS A 246 3.20 -0.20 -14.64
C HIS A 246 3.27 0.96 -13.63
N SER A 247 3.23 0.66 -12.34
CA SER A 247 3.24 1.68 -11.28
C SER A 247 4.56 2.45 -11.18
N MET A 248 5.71 1.80 -11.47
CA MET A 248 7.03 2.41 -11.27
C MET A 248 7.28 3.64 -12.14
N LYS A 249 6.92 3.58 -13.42
CA LYS A 249 7.12 4.74 -14.33
C LYS A 249 6.35 5.97 -13.82
N ARG A 250 5.08 5.78 -13.41
CA ARG A 250 4.25 6.86 -12.86
C ARG A 250 4.79 7.38 -11.54
N LEU A 251 5.31 6.50 -10.67
CA LEU A 251 5.94 6.92 -9.42
C LEU A 251 7.22 7.73 -9.68
N SER A 252 8.02 7.33 -10.66
CA SER A 252 9.23 8.08 -11.07
C SER A 252 8.87 9.47 -11.59
N GLU A 253 7.85 9.57 -12.44
CA GLU A 253 7.34 10.84 -12.94
C GLU A 253 6.81 11.73 -11.79
N ALA A 254 6.07 11.15 -10.85
CA ALA A 254 5.57 11.86 -9.68
C ALA A 254 6.70 12.32 -8.74
N ALA A 255 7.71 11.48 -8.51
CA ALA A 255 8.87 11.82 -7.70
C ALA A 255 9.64 13.00 -8.30
N GLU A 256 9.96 12.94 -9.61
CA GLU A 256 10.70 13.98 -10.32
C GLU A 256 9.93 15.31 -10.36
N GLN A 257 8.63 15.29 -10.69
CA GLN A 257 7.80 16.49 -10.79
C GLN A 257 7.64 17.23 -9.47
N ASN A 258 7.61 16.50 -8.37
CA ASN A 258 7.34 17.06 -7.04
C ASN A 258 8.58 17.16 -6.15
N GLY A 259 9.74 16.69 -6.62
CA GLY A 259 10.98 16.72 -5.85
C GLY A 259 10.92 15.88 -4.57
N ILE A 260 10.21 14.74 -4.60
CA ILE A 260 10.01 13.85 -3.44
C ILE A 260 10.74 12.53 -3.62
N GLU A 261 11.09 11.90 -2.52
CA GLU A 261 11.73 10.60 -2.51
C GLU A 261 10.68 9.50 -2.32
N ILE A 262 10.79 8.44 -3.15
CA ILE A 262 9.93 7.26 -3.09
C ILE A 262 10.80 6.01 -3.07
N ALA A 263 10.57 5.15 -2.08
CA ALA A 263 11.18 3.81 -2.07
C ALA A 263 10.08 2.75 -2.20
N VAL A 264 10.30 1.78 -3.06
CA VAL A 264 9.36 0.69 -3.35
C VAL A 264 9.95 -0.63 -2.87
N SER A 265 9.17 -1.43 -2.18
CA SER A 265 9.60 -2.72 -1.63
C SER A 265 9.87 -3.77 -2.73
N ALA A 266 10.55 -4.84 -2.35
CA ALA A 266 10.47 -6.10 -3.07
C ALA A 266 9.01 -6.61 -3.13
N ARG A 267 8.74 -7.62 -3.96
CA ARG A 267 7.39 -8.21 -4.08
C ARG A 267 6.91 -8.79 -2.74
N LEU A 268 5.68 -8.45 -2.39
CA LEU A 268 5.00 -8.99 -1.21
C LEU A 268 4.61 -10.46 -1.45
N ASN A 269 4.77 -11.26 -0.42
CA ASN A 269 4.19 -12.59 -0.35
C ASN A 269 3.03 -12.56 0.65
N GLY A 270 1.91 -11.98 0.21
CA GLY A 270 0.78 -11.63 1.06
C GLY A 270 1.04 -10.39 1.92
N ILE A 271 -0.05 -9.78 2.39
CA ILE A 271 0.00 -8.50 3.14
C ILE A 271 0.79 -8.61 4.46
N PHE A 272 0.81 -9.78 5.11
CA PHE A 272 1.55 -9.99 6.35
C PHE A 272 3.07 -9.79 6.18
N SER A 273 3.61 -10.07 4.98
CA SER A 273 5.03 -9.85 4.66
C SER A 273 5.42 -8.37 4.63
N ALA A 274 4.44 -7.45 4.57
CA ALA A 274 4.66 -6.01 4.50
C ALA A 274 5.44 -5.47 5.73
N ALA A 275 5.27 -6.07 6.92
CA ALA A 275 6.01 -5.66 8.11
C ALA A 275 7.54 -5.77 7.97
N ARG A 276 8.00 -6.85 7.36
CA ARG A 276 9.43 -7.04 7.08
C ARG A 276 9.90 -6.09 5.99
N LEU A 277 9.18 -6.07 4.87
CA LEU A 277 9.54 -5.26 3.71
C LEU A 277 9.46 -3.75 3.98
N TYR A 278 8.55 -3.31 4.87
CA TYR A 278 8.52 -1.92 5.33
C TYR A 278 9.87 -1.46 5.89
N ARG A 279 10.49 -2.26 6.75
CA ARG A 279 11.78 -1.90 7.37
C ARG A 279 12.90 -1.80 6.33
N GLU A 280 12.96 -2.75 5.41
CA GLU A 280 13.95 -2.75 4.32
C GLU A 280 13.75 -1.54 3.39
N THR A 281 12.49 -1.22 3.07
CA THR A 281 12.13 -0.08 2.22
C THR A 281 12.41 1.26 2.91
N LEU A 282 12.16 1.33 4.22
CA LEU A 282 12.47 2.53 5.01
C LEU A 282 13.98 2.82 5.04
N GLU A 283 14.82 1.78 5.20
CA GLU A 283 16.27 1.96 5.15
C GLU A 283 16.74 2.51 3.79
N ALA A 284 16.12 2.09 2.68
CA ALA A 284 16.42 2.62 1.35
C ALA A 284 15.97 4.09 1.21
N LEU A 285 14.79 4.43 1.70
CA LEU A 285 14.28 5.81 1.71
C LEU A 285 15.15 6.73 2.56
N ASP A 286 15.55 6.29 3.76
CA ASP A 286 16.44 7.04 4.64
C ASP A 286 17.82 7.26 4.01
N TYR A 287 18.34 6.28 3.26
CA TYR A 287 19.58 6.45 2.50
C TYR A 287 19.46 7.53 1.41
N LEU A 288 18.34 7.58 0.66
CA LEU A 288 18.12 8.64 -0.33
C LEU A 288 18.12 10.03 0.33
N ASN A 289 17.41 10.17 1.45
CA ASN A 289 17.36 11.40 2.22
C ASN A 289 18.75 11.82 2.73
N GLU A 290 19.51 10.86 3.27
CA GLU A 290 20.88 11.09 3.79
C GLU A 290 21.83 11.61 2.70
N LYS A 291 21.67 11.12 1.48
CA LYS A 291 22.48 11.53 0.31
C LYS A 291 21.94 12.78 -0.40
N GLY A 292 20.82 13.35 0.07
CA GLY A 292 20.19 14.52 -0.52
C GLY A 292 19.71 14.28 -1.96
N LYS A 293 19.37 13.04 -2.29
CA LYS A 293 18.85 12.64 -3.60
C LYS A 293 17.35 12.87 -3.62
N SER A 294 16.90 13.99 -4.19
CA SER A 294 15.46 14.31 -4.34
C SER A 294 14.95 14.00 -5.74
N GLY A 295 13.64 13.81 -5.85
CA GLY A 295 12.97 13.54 -7.13
C GLY A 295 13.24 12.14 -7.68
N LEU A 296 13.51 11.16 -6.81
CA LEU A 296 13.83 9.79 -7.22
C LEU A 296 12.85 8.77 -6.64
N SER A 297 12.49 7.79 -7.48
CA SER A 297 11.87 6.56 -7.03
C SER A 297 12.82 5.38 -7.26
N VAL A 298 12.97 4.52 -6.25
CA VAL A 298 13.91 3.40 -6.27
C VAL A 298 13.26 2.12 -5.76
N PHE A 299 13.74 0.97 -6.24
CA PHE A 299 13.46 -0.31 -5.61
C PHE A 299 14.42 -0.56 -4.44
N ALA A 300 13.90 -0.87 -3.26
CA ALA A 300 14.71 -1.18 -2.09
C ALA A 300 15.63 -2.39 -2.32
N GLU A 301 15.19 -3.35 -3.14
CA GLU A 301 15.99 -4.54 -3.49
C GLU A 301 17.26 -4.22 -4.27
N ASP A 302 17.32 -3.10 -5.00
CA ASP A 302 18.53 -2.66 -5.69
C ASP A 302 19.59 -2.13 -4.72
N TYR A 303 19.16 -1.70 -3.55
CA TYR A 303 20.00 -1.20 -2.47
C TYR A 303 20.35 -2.27 -1.42
N ALA A 304 19.83 -3.48 -1.55
CA ALA A 304 19.93 -4.52 -0.52
C ALA A 304 21.37 -4.83 -0.10
N GLN A 305 22.32 -4.87 -1.03
CA GLN A 305 23.73 -5.11 -0.73
C GLN A 305 24.32 -3.94 0.07
N LEU A 306 24.09 -2.72 -0.37
CA LEU A 306 24.56 -1.53 0.32
C LEU A 306 23.97 -1.43 1.74
N LEU A 307 22.67 -1.64 1.90
CA LEU A 307 21.98 -1.57 3.19
C LEU A 307 22.48 -2.65 4.15
N PHE A 308 22.74 -3.86 3.66
CA PHE A 308 23.35 -4.93 4.44
C PHE A 308 24.74 -4.53 4.96
N LEU A 309 25.61 -4.00 4.10
CA LEU A 309 26.95 -3.53 4.47
C LEU A 309 26.88 -2.37 5.47
N ARG A 310 26.01 -1.40 5.26
CA ARG A 310 25.79 -0.28 6.20
C ARG A 310 25.30 -0.77 7.58
N SER A 311 24.41 -1.77 7.59
CA SER A 311 23.97 -2.41 8.84
C SER A 311 25.13 -3.11 9.57
N ALA A 312 25.96 -3.83 8.85
CA ALA A 312 27.15 -4.48 9.41
C ALA A 312 28.16 -3.47 9.98
N LEU A 313 28.36 -2.34 9.28
CA LEU A 313 29.19 -1.24 9.78
C LEU A 313 28.65 -0.63 11.07
N ARG A 314 27.35 -0.37 11.14
CA ARG A 314 26.70 0.16 12.35
C ARG A 314 26.87 -0.77 13.56
N LYS A 315 26.90 -2.10 13.32
CA LYS A 315 27.14 -3.11 14.35
C LYS A 315 28.62 -3.30 14.71
N GLY A 316 29.54 -2.59 14.03
CA GLY A 316 30.97 -2.76 14.24
C GLY A 316 31.51 -4.12 13.79
N THR A 317 30.86 -4.77 12.80
CA THR A 317 31.29 -6.06 12.29
C THR A 317 32.67 -5.95 11.61
N VAL A 318 33.58 -6.83 11.97
CA VAL A 318 34.91 -6.96 11.37
C VAL A 318 35.11 -8.42 10.94
N PHE A 319 35.37 -8.64 9.65
CA PHE A 319 35.66 -9.99 9.10
C PHE A 319 37.16 -10.27 9.09
N ASP A 320 37.99 -9.28 8.73
CA ASP A 320 39.42 -9.42 8.68
C ASP A 320 40.15 -8.07 8.90
N SER A 321 40.91 -7.98 10.01
CA SER A 321 41.60 -6.72 10.37
C SER A 321 42.70 -6.32 9.41
N ARG A 322 43.34 -7.28 8.72
CA ARG A 322 44.42 -6.99 7.74
C ARG A 322 43.89 -6.19 6.55
N VAL A 323 42.65 -6.44 6.13
CA VAL A 323 42.00 -5.67 5.07
C VAL A 323 41.66 -4.27 5.57
N SER A 324 41.27 -4.10 6.84
CA SER A 324 41.08 -2.77 7.42
C SER A 324 42.39 -1.96 7.50
N GLU A 325 43.50 -2.61 7.87
CA GLU A 325 44.83 -2.00 7.88
C GLU A 325 45.25 -1.56 6.47
N MET A 326 44.98 -2.40 5.46
CA MET A 326 45.25 -2.09 4.06
C MET A 326 44.38 -0.91 3.56
N ALA A 327 43.13 -0.83 3.96
CA ALA A 327 42.22 0.29 3.60
C ALA A 327 42.70 1.60 4.25
N GLU A 328 43.19 1.54 5.52
CA GLU A 328 43.83 2.69 6.14
C GLU A 328 45.09 3.13 5.40
N TYR A 329 45.92 2.17 4.97
CA TYR A 329 47.07 2.46 4.13
C TYR A 329 46.67 3.16 2.82
N ASP A 330 45.61 2.68 2.13
CA ASP A 330 45.11 3.29 0.89
C ASP A 330 44.67 4.74 1.14
N ARG A 331 43.98 5.00 2.24
CA ARG A 331 43.51 6.36 2.59
C ARG A 331 44.64 7.35 2.79
N VAL A 332 45.72 6.91 3.44
CA VAL A 332 46.90 7.76 3.70
C VAL A 332 47.73 7.98 2.42
N ASN A 333 47.80 6.97 1.53
CA ASN A 333 48.70 6.98 0.38
C ASN A 333 47.98 7.18 -0.97
N SER A 334 46.68 7.50 -0.95
CA SER A 334 45.84 7.56 -2.15
C SER A 334 45.97 6.29 -3.00
N GLY A 335 45.96 5.14 -2.31
CA GLY A 335 46.07 3.81 -2.92
C GLY A 335 44.72 3.26 -3.39
N GLU A 336 44.74 2.18 -4.14
CA GLU A 336 43.55 1.47 -4.63
C GLU A 336 43.68 -0.05 -4.39
N LEU A 337 44.38 -0.45 -3.34
CA LEU A 337 44.60 -1.87 -3.04
C LEU A 337 43.28 -2.53 -2.61
N CYS A 338 42.48 -1.84 -1.80
CA CYS A 338 41.21 -2.34 -1.30
C CYS A 338 40.21 -2.54 -2.45
N LEU A 339 40.07 -1.56 -3.35
CA LEU A 339 39.22 -1.68 -4.53
C LEU A 339 39.73 -2.78 -5.49
N THR A 340 41.07 -2.91 -5.63
CA THR A 340 41.66 -3.97 -6.45
C THR A 340 41.37 -5.37 -5.86
N LEU A 341 41.53 -5.54 -4.55
CA LEU A 341 41.20 -6.80 -3.86
C LEU A 341 39.74 -7.17 -4.07
N TYR A 342 38.84 -6.24 -3.78
CA TYR A 342 37.40 -6.44 -3.95
C TYR A 342 37.05 -6.88 -5.38
N THR A 343 37.51 -6.09 -6.38
CA THR A 343 37.22 -6.37 -7.79
C THR A 343 37.82 -7.72 -8.24
N TYR A 344 39.06 -8.01 -7.84
CA TYR A 344 39.74 -9.27 -8.18
C TYR A 344 39.02 -10.50 -7.66
N LEU A 345 38.53 -10.44 -6.39
CA LEU A 345 37.74 -11.53 -5.80
C LEU A 345 36.35 -11.64 -6.47
N CYS A 346 35.69 -10.53 -6.75
CA CYS A 346 34.42 -10.53 -7.50
C CYS A 346 34.52 -11.11 -8.91
N CYS A 347 35.69 -10.95 -9.57
CA CYS A 347 35.98 -11.52 -10.89
C CYS A 347 36.49 -12.98 -10.83
N GLY A 348 36.33 -13.67 -9.68
CA GLY A 348 36.82 -15.04 -9.54
C GLY A 348 38.29 -15.21 -9.86
N HIS A 349 39.12 -14.24 -9.48
CA HIS A 349 40.58 -14.17 -9.75
C HIS A 349 40.95 -13.98 -11.22
N SER A 350 40.01 -13.57 -12.07
CA SER A 350 40.25 -13.27 -13.49
C SER A 350 41.00 -11.93 -13.64
N LEU A 351 42.29 -11.97 -13.97
CA LEU A 351 43.08 -10.76 -14.23
C LEU A 351 42.50 -9.94 -15.39
N LYS A 352 41.99 -10.60 -16.44
CA LYS A 352 41.39 -9.94 -17.58
C LYS A 352 40.18 -9.09 -17.17
N GLU A 353 39.22 -9.71 -16.54
CA GLU A 353 37.98 -9.04 -16.08
C GLU A 353 38.28 -7.95 -15.05
N THR A 354 39.23 -8.21 -14.12
CA THR A 354 39.68 -7.20 -13.17
C THR A 354 40.25 -5.96 -13.83
N CYS A 355 41.10 -6.15 -14.87
CA CYS A 355 41.66 -5.04 -15.65
C CYS A 355 40.58 -4.25 -16.39
N GLU A 356 39.59 -4.93 -16.97
CA GLU A 356 38.48 -4.31 -17.68
C GLU A 356 37.62 -3.49 -16.72
N ARG A 357 37.27 -4.03 -15.55
CA ARG A 357 36.46 -3.33 -14.55
C ARG A 357 37.15 -2.15 -13.87
N LEU A 358 38.48 -2.26 -13.65
CA LEU A 358 39.30 -1.20 -13.06
C LEU A 358 39.87 -0.21 -14.08
N TYR A 359 39.61 -0.42 -15.36
CA TYR A 359 40.21 0.37 -16.46
C TYR A 359 41.69 0.50 -16.31
N THR A 360 42.39 -0.60 -15.95
CA THR A 360 43.80 -0.55 -15.60
C THR A 360 44.61 -1.66 -16.30
N HIS A 361 45.94 -1.46 -16.43
CA HIS A 361 46.79 -2.42 -17.12
C HIS A 361 47.10 -3.64 -16.25
N LYS A 362 47.24 -4.82 -16.88
CA LYS A 362 47.54 -6.09 -16.23
C LYS A 362 48.72 -6.03 -15.25
N ASN A 363 49.79 -5.36 -15.60
CA ASN A 363 50.96 -5.25 -14.73
C ASN A 363 50.67 -4.48 -13.46
N THR A 364 49.80 -3.49 -13.50
CA THR A 364 49.35 -2.73 -12.32
C THR A 364 48.53 -3.60 -11.39
N VAL A 365 47.60 -4.39 -11.92
CA VAL A 365 46.81 -5.34 -11.11
C VAL A 365 47.70 -6.36 -10.47
N LEU A 366 48.60 -7.00 -11.21
CA LEU A 366 49.58 -7.98 -10.70
C LEU A 366 50.47 -7.37 -9.61
N TYR A 367 50.95 -6.17 -9.80
CA TYR A 367 51.74 -5.45 -8.81
C TYR A 367 50.93 -5.22 -7.53
N ARG A 368 49.70 -4.75 -7.66
CA ARG A 368 48.82 -4.52 -6.50
C ARG A 368 48.49 -5.81 -5.76
N ILE A 369 48.16 -6.89 -6.45
CA ILE A 369 47.87 -8.21 -5.81
C ILE A 369 49.11 -8.73 -5.10
N ARG A 370 50.29 -8.65 -5.68
CA ARG A 370 51.55 -9.03 -5.03
C ARG A 370 51.75 -8.20 -3.75
N ARG A 371 51.58 -6.90 -3.83
CA ARG A 371 51.73 -5.99 -2.70
C ARG A 371 50.72 -6.29 -1.56
N ILE A 372 49.49 -6.62 -1.91
CA ILE A 372 48.45 -7.05 -0.97
C ILE A 372 48.92 -8.30 -0.20
N LYS A 373 49.47 -9.29 -0.90
CA LYS A 373 49.98 -10.52 -0.30
C LYS A 373 51.23 -10.26 0.56
N GLU A 374 52.22 -9.55 0.04
CA GLU A 374 53.50 -9.33 0.69
C GLU A 374 53.43 -8.39 1.90
N ASN A 375 52.69 -7.28 1.82
CA ASN A 375 52.66 -6.27 2.85
C ASN A 375 51.61 -6.52 3.91
N PHE A 376 50.50 -7.15 3.56
CA PHE A 376 49.35 -7.33 4.47
C PHE A 376 49.04 -8.81 4.78
N GLY A 377 49.80 -9.73 4.16
CA GLY A 377 49.58 -11.18 4.40
C GLY A 377 48.21 -11.68 3.91
N ILE A 378 47.59 -10.99 2.97
CA ILE A 378 46.29 -11.35 2.40
C ILE A 378 46.52 -12.29 1.23
N ASP A 379 46.34 -13.60 1.47
CA ASP A 379 46.54 -14.64 0.45
C ASP A 379 45.21 -15.00 -0.21
N THR A 380 44.97 -14.47 -1.40
CA THR A 380 43.79 -14.73 -2.22
C THR A 380 43.73 -16.13 -2.81
N ASP A 381 44.79 -16.94 -2.71
CA ASP A 381 44.83 -18.32 -3.19
C ASP A 381 44.17 -19.27 -2.17
N ASN A 382 43.88 -18.80 -0.93
CA ASN A 382 43.21 -19.58 0.08
C ASN A 382 41.70 -19.36 0.04
N PRO A 383 40.89 -20.29 -0.49
CA PRO A 383 39.44 -20.10 -0.68
C PRO A 383 38.68 -19.93 0.63
N ASP A 384 39.15 -20.50 1.75
CA ASP A 384 38.49 -20.42 3.06
C ASP A 384 38.48 -18.99 3.63
N LEU A 385 39.43 -18.16 3.21
CA LEU A 385 39.56 -16.77 3.66
C LEU A 385 38.98 -15.76 2.68
N CYS A 386 38.75 -16.14 1.44
CA CYS A 386 38.31 -15.21 0.38
C CYS A 386 37.01 -14.48 0.72
N PHE A 387 36.05 -15.18 1.33
CA PHE A 387 34.80 -14.53 1.74
C PHE A 387 35.03 -13.43 2.79
N GLY A 388 35.87 -13.70 3.79
CA GLY A 388 36.20 -12.70 4.82
C GLY A 388 36.91 -11.47 4.22
N PHE A 389 37.85 -11.70 3.30
CA PHE A 389 38.55 -10.60 2.59
C PHE A 389 37.58 -9.79 1.72
N LEU A 390 36.72 -10.47 0.96
CA LEU A 390 35.71 -9.81 0.11
C LEU A 390 34.76 -8.96 0.93
N ALA A 391 34.19 -9.56 1.99
CA ALA A 391 33.23 -8.88 2.86
C ALA A 391 33.86 -7.67 3.56
N GLN A 392 35.09 -7.82 4.09
CA GLN A 392 35.78 -6.69 4.74
C GLN A 392 36.14 -5.60 3.73
N ALA A 393 36.63 -5.96 2.53
CA ALA A 393 36.93 -4.98 1.49
C ALA A 393 35.67 -4.20 1.09
N ALA A 394 34.53 -4.86 0.94
CA ALA A 394 33.25 -4.21 0.70
C ALA A 394 32.87 -3.21 1.81
N LEU A 395 33.04 -3.58 3.08
CA LEU A 395 32.79 -2.69 4.23
C LEU A 395 33.69 -1.45 4.17
N GLU A 396 34.98 -1.62 3.87
CA GLU A 396 35.91 -0.49 3.79
C GLU A 396 35.61 0.44 2.61
N LEU A 397 35.15 -0.10 1.48
CA LEU A 397 34.71 0.69 0.32
C LEU A 397 33.47 1.54 0.64
N VAL A 398 32.49 0.96 1.36
CA VAL A 398 31.32 1.74 1.83
C VAL A 398 31.72 2.83 2.83
N LYS A 399 32.68 2.56 3.75
CA LYS A 399 33.25 3.60 4.63
C LYS A 399 33.91 4.74 3.85
N SER A 400 34.46 4.45 2.69
CA SER A 400 35.10 5.40 1.79
C SER A 400 34.14 6.04 0.79
N GLU A 401 32.84 5.95 1.06
CA GLU A 401 31.73 6.53 0.24
C GLU A 401 31.64 6.02 -1.21
N GLN A 402 32.14 4.81 -1.47
CA GLN A 402 31.98 4.14 -2.77
C GLN A 402 30.69 3.31 -2.84
N ASP A 403 29.59 3.89 -2.38
CA ASP A 403 28.29 3.25 -2.25
C ASP A 403 27.73 2.70 -3.56
N GLU A 404 28.02 3.39 -4.68
CA GLU A 404 27.50 3.05 -6.02
C GLU A 404 27.94 1.67 -6.51
N LEU A 405 29.04 1.13 -5.98
CA LEU A 405 29.49 -0.23 -6.28
C LEU A 405 28.52 -1.31 -5.80
N PHE A 406 27.65 -0.97 -4.85
CA PHE A 406 26.76 -1.88 -4.14
C PHE A 406 25.28 -1.61 -4.43
N ILE A 407 24.99 -0.69 -5.35
CA ILE A 407 23.66 -0.40 -5.84
C ILE A 407 23.50 -1.10 -7.20
N ARG A 408 22.43 -1.88 -7.33
CA ARG A 408 22.13 -2.56 -8.59
C ARG A 408 21.55 -1.54 -9.57
N ASN A 409 22.23 -1.26 -10.67
CA ASN A 409 21.72 -0.43 -11.75
C ASN A 409 21.13 -1.31 -12.85
N GLU A 410 19.83 -1.18 -13.15
CA GLU A 410 19.16 -1.93 -14.24
C GLU A 410 19.79 -1.77 -15.62
N ALA A 411 20.62 -0.74 -15.82
CA ALA A 411 21.31 -0.50 -17.09
C ALA A 411 22.31 -1.61 -17.48
N HIS A 412 22.69 -2.51 -16.57
CA HIS A 412 23.64 -3.62 -16.86
C HIS A 412 22.96 -4.94 -17.21
N ASN A 413 21.63 -5.09 -16.98
CA ASN A 413 20.92 -6.33 -17.25
C ASN A 413 20.26 -6.40 -18.65
N ASN A 414 20.32 -5.34 -19.45
CA ASN A 414 19.81 -5.32 -20.83
C ASN A 414 20.89 -5.62 -21.89
N ALA A 415 22.02 -6.15 -21.49
CA ALA A 415 23.15 -6.48 -22.39
C ALA A 415 23.52 -7.99 -22.36
N GLU A 416 22.52 -8.88 -22.12
CA GLU A 416 22.65 -10.31 -22.42
C GLU A 416 21.49 -10.82 -23.31
#